data_af8a28243495c0f0a87fa2d9075c5742
#
_entry.id   af8a28243495c0f0a87fa2d9075c5742
#
_cell.length_a   1.000
_cell.length_b   1.000
_cell.length_c   1.000
_cell.angle_alpha   90.00
_cell.angle_beta   90.00
_cell.angle_gamma   90.00
#
_symmetry.space_group_name_H-M   'P 1'
#
loop_
_entity.id
_entity.type
_entity.pdbx_description
1 polymer ?
#
loop_
_entity_poly.entity_id
_entity_poly.type
_entity_poly.pdbx_seq_one_letter_code
_entity_poly.pdbx_strand_id
1 'polypeptide(L)'
;SIVYGPIRSRRLGVSLGVNLMPTDAKLCSFDCVYCECGWNQPVLHPNLPTREEVRAALESQLSIAVEPIDVITFSGNGEPTLHPDFLGIIQDTCALRDQYCPKAKVSVLSNSTQLGRTDVIEALRLCDNRILKLDSAIDATMRLIDKPVNAQLTVKQIAQWLSIFDGDFTLQ
;
A
#
# COMPACT_ATOMS: atom_id res chain seq x y z
N SER A 1 4.82 -10.77 9.58
CA SER A 1 5.85 -10.86 8.50
C SER A 1 5.85 -9.61 7.65
N ILE A 2 7.04 -9.20 7.19
CA ILE A 2 7.20 -8.13 6.19
C ILE A 2 6.68 -8.63 4.84
N VAL A 3 7.11 -9.80 4.40
CA VAL A 3 6.64 -10.44 3.17
C VAL A 3 5.81 -11.66 3.53
N TYR A 4 4.69 -11.84 2.85
CA TYR A 4 3.75 -12.94 3.09
C TYR A 4 3.20 -13.50 1.77
N GLY A 5 2.71 -14.70 1.81
CA GLY A 5 2.29 -15.46 0.63
C GLY A 5 3.35 -16.45 0.17
N PRO A 6 3.36 -16.86 -1.12
CA PRO A 6 2.47 -16.37 -2.18
C PRO A 6 0.99 -16.75 -1.98
N ILE A 7 0.09 -15.86 -2.37
CA ILE A 7 -1.37 -16.06 -2.32
C ILE A 7 -1.91 -16.10 -3.73
N ARG A 8 -2.74 -17.09 -4.04
CA ARG A 8 -3.42 -17.18 -5.35
C ARG A 8 -4.67 -16.31 -5.36
N SER A 9 -4.65 -15.30 -6.17
CA SER A 9 -5.76 -14.36 -6.39
C SER A 9 -6.42 -14.62 -7.75
N ARG A 10 -7.76 -14.61 -7.78
CA ARG A 10 -8.48 -14.71 -9.06
C ARG A 10 -8.25 -13.52 -9.98
N ARG A 11 -7.97 -12.35 -9.40
CA ARG A 11 -7.77 -11.07 -10.12
C ARG A 11 -6.32 -10.85 -10.54
N LEU A 12 -5.39 -11.21 -9.66
CA LEU A 12 -3.98 -10.81 -9.77
C LEU A 12 -3.03 -11.98 -10.03
N GLY A 13 -3.54 -13.23 -10.04
CA GLY A 13 -2.69 -14.42 -10.16
C GLY A 13 -1.96 -14.74 -8.86
N VAL A 14 -0.71 -15.17 -8.96
CA VAL A 14 0.16 -15.48 -7.82
C VAL A 14 0.73 -14.19 -7.26
N SER A 15 0.26 -13.80 -6.08
CA SER A 15 0.61 -12.54 -5.42
C SER A 15 1.54 -12.77 -4.23
N LEU A 16 2.64 -12.04 -4.21
CA LEU A 16 3.50 -11.90 -3.04
C LEU A 16 3.17 -10.57 -2.34
N GLY A 17 2.74 -10.66 -1.08
CA GLY A 17 2.32 -9.49 -0.30
C GLY A 17 3.48 -8.85 0.45
N VAL A 18 3.49 -7.53 0.56
CA VAL A 18 4.45 -6.76 1.35
C VAL A 18 3.70 -5.88 2.33
N ASN A 19 3.95 -6.09 3.62
CA ASN A 19 3.41 -5.30 4.73
C ASN A 19 4.47 -4.34 5.26
N LEU A 20 4.24 -3.04 5.12
CA LEU A 20 5.13 -1.98 5.60
C LEU A 20 4.76 -1.44 6.99
N MET A 21 3.67 -1.96 7.56
CA MET A 21 3.16 -1.52 8.84
C MET A 21 3.54 -2.51 9.95
N PRO A 22 3.40 -2.14 11.24
CA PRO A 22 3.73 -3.05 12.33
C PRO A 22 3.01 -4.38 12.22
N THR A 23 3.65 -5.48 12.64
CA THR A 23 3.05 -6.82 12.59
C THR A 23 2.14 -7.12 13.78
N ASP A 24 2.25 -6.36 14.84
CA ASP A 24 1.56 -6.50 16.13
C ASP A 24 0.46 -5.46 16.36
N ALA A 25 0.37 -4.46 15.47
CA ALA A 25 -0.65 -3.41 15.55
C ALA A 25 -1.01 -2.89 14.18
N LYS A 26 -2.24 -2.38 14.04
CA LYS A 26 -2.65 -1.64 12.85
C LYS A 26 -2.14 -0.19 12.95
N LEU A 27 -1.53 0.29 11.86
CA LEU A 27 -1.20 1.70 11.69
C LEU A 27 -1.79 2.20 10.36
N CYS A 28 -2.82 3.02 10.45
CA CYS A 28 -3.53 3.54 9.30
C CYS A 28 -4.00 4.98 9.55
N SER A 29 -4.10 5.75 8.49
CA SER A 29 -4.71 7.10 8.50
C SER A 29 -6.24 7.08 8.46
N PHE A 30 -6.83 5.91 8.21
CA PHE A 30 -8.25 5.60 8.36
C PHE A 30 -8.48 4.55 9.44
N ASP A 31 -9.72 4.49 9.91
CA ASP A 31 -10.17 3.44 10.84
C ASP A 31 -11.51 2.87 10.38
N CYS A 32 -11.50 2.37 9.13
CA CYS A 32 -12.71 1.96 8.41
C CYS A 32 -13.50 0.90 9.15
N VAL A 33 -14.82 1.05 9.17
CA VAL A 33 -15.74 0.13 9.88
C VAL A 33 -15.71 -1.29 9.36
N TYR A 34 -15.27 -1.51 8.12
CA TYR A 34 -15.18 -2.83 7.47
C TYR A 34 -13.77 -3.40 7.44
N CYS A 35 -12.81 -2.77 8.14
CA CYS A 35 -11.40 -3.17 8.06
C CYS A 35 -11.15 -4.51 8.76
N GLU A 36 -10.66 -5.49 8.01
CA GLU A 36 -10.30 -6.81 8.55
C GLU A 36 -9.09 -6.77 9.51
N CYS A 37 -8.27 -5.72 9.45
CA CYS A 37 -7.15 -5.51 10.36
C CYS A 37 -7.57 -4.98 11.74
N GLY A 38 -8.87 -4.77 11.97
CA GLY A 38 -9.41 -4.22 13.23
C GLY A 38 -9.22 -2.71 13.34
N TRP A 39 -9.17 -2.21 14.57
CA TRP A 39 -9.05 -0.79 14.89
C TRP A 39 -7.60 -0.36 15.07
N ASN A 40 -7.31 0.91 14.77
CA ASN A 40 -6.03 1.51 15.12
C ASN A 40 -5.81 1.42 16.62
N GLN A 41 -4.59 1.02 16.99
CA GLN A 41 -4.16 1.02 18.40
C GLN A 41 -3.23 2.21 18.63
N PRO A 42 -3.30 2.87 19.79
CA PRO A 42 -2.36 3.92 20.13
C PRO A 42 -0.97 3.29 20.35
N VAL A 43 -0.11 3.43 19.35
CA VAL A 43 1.28 2.97 19.41
C VAL A 43 2.17 4.21 19.50
N LEU A 44 2.82 4.40 20.64
CA LEU A 44 3.69 5.56 20.87
C LEU A 44 4.92 5.56 19.95
N HIS A 45 5.46 4.39 19.65
CA HIS A 45 6.60 4.21 18.76
C HIS A 45 6.34 2.99 17.87
N PRO A 46 5.68 3.18 16.71
CA PRO A 46 5.43 2.07 15.80
C PRO A 46 6.76 1.53 15.25
N ASN A 47 6.96 0.23 15.41
CA ASN A 47 8.12 -0.45 14.84
C ASN A 47 7.84 -0.78 13.37
N LEU A 48 8.21 0.13 12.49
CA LEU A 48 8.13 -0.08 11.04
C LEU A 48 9.39 -0.82 10.57
N PRO A 49 9.26 -1.74 9.59
CA PRO A 49 10.44 -2.34 8.99
C PRO A 49 11.27 -1.27 8.27
N THR A 50 12.59 -1.33 8.39
CA THR A 50 13.47 -0.46 7.63
C THR A 50 13.45 -0.81 6.14
N ARG A 51 13.89 0.12 5.29
CA ARG A 51 14.05 -0.12 3.85
C ARG A 51 14.92 -1.36 3.58
N GLU A 52 16.02 -1.51 4.31
CA GLU A 52 16.94 -2.63 4.20
C GLU A 52 16.29 -3.96 4.61
N GLU A 53 15.52 -3.96 5.67
CA GLU A 53 14.78 -5.15 6.11
C GLU A 53 13.72 -5.57 5.09
N VAL A 54 13.00 -4.62 4.50
CA VAL A 54 12.02 -4.90 3.43
C VAL A 54 12.73 -5.47 2.21
N ARG A 55 13.83 -4.85 1.78
CA ARG A 55 14.62 -5.32 0.64
C ARG A 55 15.12 -6.75 0.87
N ALA A 56 15.73 -7.02 2.00
CA ALA A 56 16.27 -8.36 2.33
C ALA A 56 15.16 -9.41 2.40
N ALA A 57 14.03 -9.10 3.03
CA ALA A 57 12.90 -10.02 3.12
C ALA A 57 12.30 -10.33 1.75
N LEU A 58 12.13 -9.32 0.89
CA LEU A 58 11.61 -9.51 -0.46
C LEU A 58 12.56 -10.32 -1.33
N GLU A 59 13.85 -9.99 -1.33
CA GLU A 59 14.87 -10.71 -2.09
C GLU A 59 14.95 -12.19 -1.67
N SER A 60 14.90 -12.46 -0.37
CA SER A 60 14.87 -13.82 0.16
C SER A 60 13.69 -14.63 -0.39
N GLN A 61 12.51 -14.06 -0.42
CA GLN A 61 11.32 -14.75 -0.95
C GLN A 61 11.35 -14.92 -2.46
N LEU A 62 11.81 -13.91 -3.20
CA LEU A 62 11.91 -14.00 -4.66
C LEU A 62 12.95 -15.01 -5.11
N SER A 63 14.08 -15.13 -4.39
CA SER A 63 15.17 -16.05 -4.74
C SER A 63 14.80 -17.53 -4.56
N ILE A 64 13.84 -17.84 -3.68
CA ILE A 64 13.40 -19.23 -3.40
C ILE A 64 12.04 -19.56 -4.03
N ALA A 65 11.42 -18.64 -4.75
CA ALA A 65 10.11 -18.87 -5.34
C ALA A 65 10.13 -20.03 -6.33
N VAL A 66 9.28 -21.04 -6.08
CA VAL A 66 9.17 -22.24 -6.92
C VAL A 66 8.14 -22.10 -8.03
N GLU A 67 7.25 -21.13 -7.92
CA GLU A 67 6.26 -20.80 -8.93
C GLU A 67 6.43 -19.33 -9.38
N PRO A 68 6.06 -19.01 -10.63
CA PRO A 68 6.13 -17.64 -11.13
C PRO A 68 5.28 -16.71 -10.27
N ILE A 69 5.86 -15.58 -9.86
CA ILE A 69 5.14 -14.49 -9.20
C ILE A 69 4.56 -13.57 -10.28
N ASP A 70 3.25 -13.36 -10.24
CA ASP A 70 2.55 -12.49 -11.19
C ASP A 70 2.49 -11.04 -10.70
N VAL A 71 2.43 -10.85 -9.37
CA VAL A 71 2.34 -9.51 -8.78
C VAL A 71 3.01 -9.46 -7.40
N ILE A 72 3.64 -8.33 -7.11
CA ILE A 72 4.11 -7.95 -5.77
C ILE A 72 3.17 -6.85 -5.29
N THR A 73 2.41 -7.10 -4.21
CA THR A 73 1.34 -6.23 -3.76
C THR A 73 1.66 -5.61 -2.40
N PHE A 74 1.71 -4.29 -2.34
CA PHE A 74 1.83 -3.56 -1.08
C PHE A 74 0.44 -3.41 -0.44
N SER A 75 0.25 -4.14 0.64
CA SER A 75 -0.95 -4.13 1.50
C SER A 75 -0.58 -4.74 2.85
N GLY A 76 -1.45 -4.65 3.85
CA GLY A 76 -1.16 -5.27 5.15
C GLY A 76 -1.89 -4.59 6.30
N ASN A 77 -1.22 -4.42 7.43
CA ASN A 77 -1.81 -3.94 8.68
C ASN A 77 -1.96 -2.41 8.73
N GLY A 78 -2.46 -1.80 7.67
CA GLY A 78 -2.71 -0.37 7.60
C GLY A 78 -2.41 0.25 6.24
N GLU A 79 -2.00 1.50 6.22
CA GLU A 79 -1.76 2.27 5.00
C GLU A 79 -0.26 2.26 4.62
N PRO A 80 0.14 1.59 3.53
CA PRO A 80 1.56 1.46 3.16
C PRO A 80 2.24 2.80 2.86
N THR A 81 1.51 3.79 2.34
CA THR A 81 2.08 5.10 2.00
C THR A 81 2.43 5.97 3.21
N LEU A 82 2.06 5.56 4.43
CA LEU A 82 2.52 6.19 5.67
C LEU A 82 4.00 5.91 5.95
N HIS A 83 4.59 4.89 5.33
CA HIS A 83 5.99 4.58 5.56
C HIS A 83 6.88 5.75 5.10
N PRO A 84 7.83 6.23 5.93
CA PRO A 84 8.66 7.38 5.58
C PRO A 84 9.56 7.13 4.37
N ASP A 85 10.02 5.89 4.15
CA ASP A 85 10.88 5.50 3.04
C ASP A 85 10.11 4.81 1.90
N PHE A 86 8.81 5.09 1.77
CA PHE A 86 7.95 4.42 0.78
C PHE A 86 8.52 4.48 -0.64
N LEU A 87 9.01 5.64 -1.07
CA LEU A 87 9.63 5.80 -2.40
C LEU A 87 10.85 4.88 -2.58
N GLY A 88 11.77 4.88 -1.62
CA GLY A 88 12.96 4.04 -1.69
C GLY A 88 12.63 2.54 -1.70
N ILE A 89 11.63 2.13 -0.93
CA ILE A 89 11.14 0.75 -0.90
C ILE A 89 10.54 0.34 -2.26
N ILE A 90 9.76 1.20 -2.89
CA ILE A 90 9.20 0.94 -4.23
C ILE A 90 10.33 0.84 -5.27
N GLN A 91 11.32 1.72 -5.21
CA GLN A 91 12.49 1.66 -6.11
C GLN A 91 13.24 0.34 -5.96
N ASP A 92 13.51 -0.10 -4.74
CA ASP A 92 14.16 -1.39 -4.47
C ASP A 92 13.31 -2.56 -4.96
N THR A 93 12.00 -2.50 -4.76
CA THR A 93 11.07 -3.53 -5.21
C THR A 93 11.06 -3.66 -6.74
N CYS A 94 11.04 -2.54 -7.46
CA CYS A 94 11.11 -2.56 -8.93
C CYS A 94 12.42 -3.19 -9.41
N ALA A 95 13.55 -2.86 -8.76
CA ALA A 95 14.85 -3.45 -9.11
C ALA A 95 14.90 -4.96 -8.86
N LEU A 96 14.38 -5.41 -7.72
CA LEU A 96 14.30 -6.84 -7.39
C LEU A 96 13.34 -7.58 -8.32
N ARG A 97 12.19 -6.99 -8.65
CA ARG A 97 11.24 -7.53 -9.62
C ARG A 97 11.91 -7.74 -10.98
N ASP A 98 12.63 -6.74 -11.47
CA ASP A 98 13.32 -6.81 -12.77
C ASP A 98 14.39 -7.90 -12.77
N GLN A 99 15.06 -8.17 -11.64
CA GLN A 99 16.07 -9.19 -11.49
C GLN A 99 15.50 -10.61 -11.41
N TYR A 100 14.45 -10.82 -10.58
CA TYR A 100 13.97 -12.15 -10.21
C TYR A 100 12.70 -12.60 -10.95
N CYS A 101 11.81 -11.65 -11.27
CA CYS A 101 10.52 -11.93 -11.90
C CYS A 101 10.08 -10.78 -12.82
N PRO A 102 10.79 -10.55 -13.94
CA PRO A 102 10.62 -9.35 -14.77
C PRO A 102 9.24 -9.20 -15.41
N LYS A 103 8.44 -10.25 -15.43
CA LYS A 103 7.05 -10.21 -15.92
C LYS A 103 6.04 -9.82 -14.82
N ALA A 104 6.45 -9.84 -13.56
CA ALA A 104 5.56 -9.49 -12.46
C ALA A 104 5.23 -7.99 -12.44
N LYS A 105 4.05 -7.68 -11.94
CA LYS A 105 3.60 -6.30 -11.73
C LYS A 105 3.86 -5.88 -10.29
N VAL A 106 4.09 -4.59 -10.06
CA VAL A 106 4.11 -3.99 -8.73
C VAL A 106 2.80 -3.25 -8.51
N SER A 107 2.10 -3.62 -7.45
CA SER A 107 0.75 -3.13 -7.12
C SER A 107 0.72 -2.51 -5.74
N VAL A 108 0.02 -1.42 -5.58
CA VAL A 108 -0.20 -0.76 -4.28
C VAL A 108 -1.70 -0.57 -4.05
N LEU A 109 -2.17 -0.99 -2.86
CA LEU A 109 -3.48 -0.63 -2.34
C LEU A 109 -3.31 0.50 -1.35
N SER A 110 -3.90 1.66 -1.65
CA SER A 110 -3.80 2.85 -0.81
C SER A 110 -5.15 3.48 -0.54
N ASN A 111 -5.33 3.99 0.66
CA ASN A 111 -6.52 4.74 1.04
C ASN A 111 -6.52 6.21 0.55
N SER A 112 -5.53 6.58 -0.26
CA SER A 112 -5.41 7.89 -0.92
C SER A 112 -5.11 9.08 0.01
N THR A 113 -4.92 8.88 1.31
CA THR A 113 -4.74 10.00 2.26
C THR A 113 -3.38 10.69 2.17
N GLN A 114 -2.36 10.02 1.62
CA GLN A 114 -0.99 10.53 1.53
C GLN A 114 -0.63 11.09 0.15
N LEU A 115 -1.61 11.26 -0.75
CA LEU A 115 -1.37 11.74 -2.11
C LEU A 115 -0.93 13.22 -2.17
N GLY A 116 -1.00 13.96 -1.07
CA GLY A 116 -0.40 15.31 -0.96
C GLY A 116 1.12 15.29 -0.87
N ARG A 117 1.74 14.15 -0.61
CA ARG A 117 3.22 14.01 -0.55
C ARG A 117 3.77 13.71 -1.95
N THR A 118 4.74 14.53 -2.39
CA THR A 118 5.37 14.38 -3.72
C THR A 118 6.14 13.07 -3.86
N ASP A 119 6.82 12.60 -2.80
CA ASP A 119 7.51 11.31 -2.79
C ASP A 119 6.56 10.11 -2.94
N VAL A 120 5.35 10.19 -2.38
CA VAL A 120 4.31 9.17 -2.55
C VAL A 120 3.81 9.15 -4.00
N ILE A 121 3.55 10.31 -4.60
CA ILE A 121 3.15 10.40 -6.02
C ILE A 121 4.23 9.79 -6.92
N GLU A 122 5.49 10.14 -6.67
CA GLU A 122 6.63 9.60 -7.43
C GLU A 122 6.70 8.07 -7.31
N ALA A 123 6.57 7.53 -6.11
CA ALA A 123 6.56 6.10 -5.86
C ALA A 123 5.40 5.39 -6.57
N LEU A 124 4.19 5.94 -6.48
CA LEU A 124 3.01 5.37 -7.14
C LEU A 124 3.13 5.37 -8.67
N ARG A 125 3.80 6.35 -9.25
CA ARG A 125 4.08 6.38 -10.70
C ARG A 125 5.05 5.30 -11.16
N LEU A 126 5.90 4.78 -10.28
CA LEU A 126 6.76 3.64 -10.55
C LEU A 126 6.02 2.30 -10.51
N CYS A 127 4.87 2.25 -9.86
CA CYS A 127 4.05 1.05 -9.77
C CYS A 127 3.27 0.82 -11.06
N ASP A 128 3.02 -0.46 -11.38
CA ASP A 128 2.19 -0.85 -12.54
C ASP A 128 0.70 -0.69 -12.24
N ASN A 129 0.27 -1.00 -11.02
CA ASN A 129 -1.12 -0.90 -10.60
C ASN A 129 -1.23 -0.03 -9.35
N ARG A 130 -1.94 1.07 -9.47
CA ARG A 130 -2.33 1.96 -8.38
C ARG A 130 -3.79 1.74 -8.09
N ILE A 131 -4.10 1.08 -6.97
CA ILE A 131 -5.47 0.83 -6.53
C ILE A 131 -5.73 1.82 -5.40
N LEU A 132 -6.47 2.87 -5.71
CA LEU A 132 -6.67 4.04 -4.86
C LEU A 132 -8.11 4.12 -4.41
N LYS A 133 -8.33 4.36 -3.13
CA LYS A 133 -9.65 4.33 -2.50
C LYS A 133 -10.32 5.70 -2.49
N LEU A 134 -11.61 5.70 -2.78
CA LEU A 134 -12.55 6.76 -2.47
C LEU A 134 -13.91 6.13 -2.20
N ASP A 135 -14.24 5.89 -0.92
CA ASP A 135 -15.43 5.14 -0.53
C ASP A 135 -16.73 5.93 -0.68
N SER A 136 -16.67 7.25 -0.67
CA SER A 136 -17.85 8.12 -0.84
C SER A 136 -17.49 9.46 -1.45
N ALA A 137 -18.42 10.01 -2.21
CA ALA A 137 -18.35 11.39 -2.70
C ALA A 137 -18.93 12.42 -1.70
N ILE A 138 -19.38 11.96 -0.52
CA ILE A 138 -20.02 12.78 0.51
C ILE A 138 -19.17 12.76 1.78
N ASP A 139 -18.70 13.90 2.25
CA ASP A 139 -17.83 14.02 3.43
C ASP A 139 -18.41 13.34 4.68
N ALA A 140 -19.67 13.55 4.98
CA ALA A 140 -20.32 12.96 6.15
C ALA A 140 -20.31 11.43 6.10
N THR A 141 -20.55 10.84 4.93
CA THR A 141 -20.53 9.40 4.71
C THR A 141 -19.11 8.85 4.79
N MET A 142 -18.15 9.54 4.17
CA MET A 142 -16.73 9.15 4.25
C MET A 142 -16.26 9.12 5.71
N ARG A 143 -16.61 10.13 6.52
CA ARG A 143 -16.25 10.16 7.95
C ARG A 143 -16.88 9.05 8.76
N LEU A 144 -18.11 8.64 8.43
CA LEU A 144 -18.78 7.53 9.10
C LEU A 144 -18.15 6.17 8.77
N ILE A 145 -17.77 5.96 7.50
CA ILE A 145 -17.26 4.69 7.01
C ILE A 145 -15.76 4.57 7.28
N ASP A 146 -14.98 5.58 6.91
CA ASP A 146 -13.52 5.52 6.89
C ASP A 146 -12.89 6.03 8.19
N LYS A 147 -13.60 6.85 8.96
CA LYS A 147 -13.14 7.42 10.23
C LYS A 147 -11.72 7.98 10.13
N PRO A 148 -11.47 9.01 9.32
CA PRO A 148 -10.12 9.54 9.10
C PRO A 148 -9.53 10.09 10.39
N VAL A 149 -8.25 9.78 10.64
CA VAL A 149 -7.48 10.34 11.75
C VAL A 149 -7.34 11.85 11.60
N ASN A 150 -7.13 12.33 10.38
CA ASN A 150 -7.16 13.75 10.07
C ASN A 150 -8.62 14.22 9.89
N ALA A 151 -9.17 14.89 10.90
CA ALA A 151 -10.53 15.43 10.87
C ALA A 151 -10.76 16.53 9.80
N GLN A 152 -9.70 17.12 9.25
CA GLN A 152 -9.75 18.16 8.22
C GLN A 152 -9.78 17.58 6.79
N LEU A 153 -9.56 16.28 6.62
CA LEU A 153 -9.60 15.63 5.32
C LEU A 153 -11.00 15.70 4.70
N THR A 154 -11.07 16.09 3.43
CA THR A 154 -12.31 16.17 2.67
C THR A 154 -12.26 15.30 1.43
N VAL A 155 -13.42 14.86 0.96
CA VAL A 155 -13.57 14.13 -0.31
C VAL A 155 -13.07 14.98 -1.47
N LYS A 156 -13.32 16.27 -1.47
CA LYS A 156 -12.83 17.21 -2.48
C LYS A 156 -11.30 17.19 -2.57
N GLN A 157 -10.62 17.19 -1.42
CA GLN A 157 -9.16 17.13 -1.38
C GLN A 157 -8.63 15.82 -1.96
N ILE A 158 -9.23 14.68 -1.62
CA ILE A 158 -8.85 13.38 -2.17
C ILE A 158 -9.07 13.36 -3.69
N ALA A 159 -10.21 13.85 -4.16
CA ALA A 159 -10.52 13.91 -5.59
C ALA A 159 -9.53 14.80 -6.37
N GLN A 160 -9.10 15.91 -5.80
CA GLN A 160 -8.07 16.77 -6.38
C GLN A 160 -6.72 16.03 -6.49
N TRP A 161 -6.31 15.31 -5.47
CA TRP A 161 -5.11 14.48 -5.50
C TRP A 161 -5.20 13.36 -6.54
N LEU A 162 -6.33 12.66 -6.61
CA LEU A 162 -6.54 11.59 -7.60
C LEU A 162 -6.45 12.11 -9.03
N SER A 163 -6.86 13.36 -9.28
CA SER A 163 -6.80 13.98 -10.61
C SER A 163 -5.36 14.12 -11.16
N ILE A 164 -4.34 14.09 -10.30
CA ILE A 164 -2.92 14.14 -10.68
C ILE A 164 -2.54 12.96 -11.60
N PHE A 165 -3.23 11.84 -11.48
CA PHE A 165 -2.97 10.64 -12.29
C PHE A 165 -3.72 10.59 -13.62
N ASP A 166 -4.54 11.59 -13.95
CA ASP A 166 -5.31 11.67 -15.21
C ASP A 166 -6.11 10.38 -15.53
N GLY A 167 -6.66 9.75 -14.49
CA GLY A 167 -7.41 8.50 -14.61
C GLY A 167 -6.54 7.23 -14.71
N ASP A 168 -5.23 7.35 -14.70
CA ASP A 168 -4.31 6.20 -14.71
C ASP A 168 -4.18 5.55 -13.33
N PHE A 169 -5.29 5.05 -12.81
CA PHE A 169 -5.40 4.29 -11.57
C PHE A 169 -6.69 3.48 -11.55
N THR A 170 -6.76 2.50 -10.65
CA THR A 170 -8.00 1.80 -10.36
C THR A 170 -8.65 2.42 -9.13
N LEU A 171 -9.87 2.90 -9.27
CA LEU A 171 -10.65 3.39 -8.13
C LEU A 171 -11.31 2.21 -7.41
N GLN A 172 -11.14 2.18 -6.09
CA GLN A 172 -11.77 1.20 -5.21
C GLN A 172 -12.73 1.88 -4.25
#